data_6f9de6564cedbb3d5850527de2245ca9
#
_entry.id   6f9de6564cedbb3d5850527de2245ca9
#
_cell.length_a   1.000
_cell.length_b   1.000
_cell.length_c   1.000
_cell.angle_alpha   90.00
_cell.angle_beta   90.00
_cell.angle_gamma   90.00
#
_symmetry.space_group_name_H-M   'P 1'
#
loop_
_entity.id
_entity.type
_entity.pdbx_description
1 polymer ?
#
loop_
_entity_poly.entity_id
_entity_poly.type
_entity_poly.pdbx_seq_one_letter_code
_entity_poly.pdbx_strand_id
1 'polypeptide(L)'
;MKPPRAARKSRDHAIRTRLAYVDAVVTNYVRLPGTPLRASRQDRHFAGSLYEQRVPLRAVYAAFVLAIARRELRSASLPRLPAIRTLRFFQAAIDEVLKAQLDPAYVHYLAAKITPLVAQKQPALRTGRDDTSDSRVS
;
A
#
# COMPACT_ATOMS: atom_id res chain seq x y z
N MET A 1 -30.31 -8.83 -26.76
CA MET A 1 -29.83 -7.64 -27.47
C MET A 1 -28.40 -7.33 -27.05
N LYS A 2 -27.51 -7.17 -28.02
CA LYS A 2 -26.13 -6.88 -27.72
C LYS A 2 -25.95 -5.40 -27.36
N PRO A 3 -25.14 -5.06 -26.35
CA PRO A 3 -24.87 -3.65 -26.04
C PRO A 3 -24.08 -2.99 -27.16
N PRO A 4 -24.16 -1.67 -27.29
CA PRO A 4 -23.37 -0.97 -28.28
C PRO A 4 -21.88 -1.18 -28.07
N ARG A 5 -21.13 -1.10 -29.17
CA ARG A 5 -19.69 -1.28 -29.12
C ARG A 5 -19.02 -0.31 -28.14
N ALA A 6 -19.47 0.95 -28.13
CA ALA A 6 -18.90 1.95 -27.23
C ALA A 6 -19.13 1.59 -25.77
N ALA A 7 -20.32 1.03 -25.44
CA ALA A 7 -20.62 0.64 -24.07
C ALA A 7 -19.72 -0.51 -23.62
N ARG A 8 -19.43 -1.46 -24.53
CA ARG A 8 -18.54 -2.58 -24.20
C ARG A 8 -17.11 -2.09 -23.94
N LYS A 9 -16.60 -1.17 -24.77
CA LYS A 9 -15.29 -0.61 -24.58
C LYS A 9 -15.16 0.15 -23.27
N SER A 10 -16.19 0.91 -22.91
CA SER A 10 -16.21 1.62 -21.64
C SER A 10 -16.20 0.67 -20.45
N ARG A 11 -16.96 -0.42 -20.55
CA ARG A 11 -17.01 -1.42 -19.50
C ARG A 11 -15.66 -2.11 -19.32
N ASP A 12 -15.03 -2.52 -20.44
CA ASP A 12 -13.73 -3.15 -20.41
C ASP A 12 -12.68 -2.21 -19.82
N HIS A 13 -12.76 -0.94 -20.18
CA HIS A 13 -11.84 0.06 -19.63
C HIS A 13 -12.04 0.19 -18.12
N ALA A 14 -13.28 0.25 -17.65
CA ALA A 14 -13.59 0.36 -16.24
C ALA A 14 -13.05 -0.83 -15.45
N ILE A 15 -13.20 -2.05 -16.00
CA ILE A 15 -12.68 -3.26 -15.35
C ILE A 15 -11.17 -3.20 -15.24
N ARG A 16 -10.49 -2.82 -16.32
CA ARG A 16 -9.02 -2.70 -16.32
C ARG A 16 -8.55 -1.63 -15.35
N THR A 17 -9.26 -0.51 -15.28
CA THR A 17 -8.91 0.57 -14.36
C THR A 17 -9.07 0.12 -12.91
N ARG A 18 -10.11 -0.65 -12.62
CA ARG A 18 -10.32 -1.20 -11.29
C ARG A 18 -9.19 -2.16 -10.91
N LEU A 19 -8.81 -3.06 -11.81
CA LEU A 19 -7.72 -3.99 -11.57
C LEU A 19 -6.40 -3.24 -11.37
N ALA A 20 -6.13 -2.22 -12.18
CA ALA A 20 -4.94 -1.41 -12.04
C ALA A 20 -4.90 -0.70 -10.69
N TYR A 21 -6.04 -0.20 -10.23
CA TYR A 21 -6.15 0.44 -8.93
C TYR A 21 -5.87 -0.57 -7.81
N VAL A 22 -6.53 -1.73 -7.86
CA VAL A 22 -6.34 -2.78 -6.86
C VAL A 22 -4.89 -3.22 -6.81
N ASP A 23 -4.28 -3.46 -7.98
CA ASP A 23 -2.88 -3.87 -8.06
C ASP A 23 -1.96 -2.81 -7.47
N ALA A 24 -2.21 -1.53 -7.76
CA ALA A 24 -1.40 -0.45 -7.22
C ALA A 24 -1.49 -0.40 -5.69
N VAL A 25 -2.69 -0.52 -5.15
CA VAL A 25 -2.91 -0.48 -3.71
C VAL A 25 -2.20 -1.65 -3.02
N VAL A 26 -2.44 -2.88 -3.49
CA VAL A 26 -1.88 -4.05 -2.82
C VAL A 26 -0.36 -4.13 -2.99
N THR A 27 0.17 -3.68 -4.14
CA THR A 27 1.61 -3.66 -4.36
C THR A 27 2.29 -2.74 -3.34
N ASN A 28 1.73 -1.57 -3.10
CA ASN A 28 2.28 -0.65 -2.11
C ASN A 28 2.08 -1.16 -0.69
N TYR A 29 0.93 -1.76 -0.42
CA TYR A 29 0.63 -2.30 0.90
C TYR A 29 1.67 -3.32 1.35
N VAL A 30 2.00 -4.30 0.50
CA VAL A 30 2.92 -5.38 0.89
C VAL A 30 4.37 -4.90 1.01
N ARG A 31 4.69 -3.70 0.54
CA ARG A 31 6.02 -3.11 0.68
C ARG A 31 6.21 -2.37 2.00
N LEU A 32 5.14 -2.10 2.71
CA LEU A 32 5.22 -1.35 3.96
C LEU A 32 5.82 -2.20 5.07
N PRO A 33 6.57 -1.57 6.00
CA PRO A 33 7.09 -2.32 7.15
C PRO A 33 5.95 -2.85 8.00
N GLY A 34 6.11 -4.06 8.49
CA GLY A 34 5.11 -4.66 9.39
C GLY A 34 3.88 -5.24 8.73
N THR A 35 3.81 -5.23 7.39
CA THR A 35 2.70 -5.83 6.65
C THR A 35 3.12 -7.19 6.08
N PRO A 36 2.15 -8.02 5.67
CA PRO A 36 2.46 -9.32 5.07
C PRO A 36 3.24 -9.16 3.77
N LEU A 37 3.92 -10.22 3.34
CA LEU A 37 4.64 -10.23 2.06
C LEU A 37 3.70 -10.39 0.87
N ARG A 38 2.47 -10.85 1.10
CA ARG A 38 1.48 -11.04 0.05
C ARG A 38 0.13 -10.52 0.52
N ALA A 39 -0.60 -9.94 -0.40
CA ALA A 39 -1.98 -9.51 -0.13
C ALA A 39 -2.91 -10.73 -0.22
N SER A 40 -3.89 -10.77 0.66
CA SER A 40 -4.91 -11.82 0.64
C SER A 40 -6.02 -11.46 -0.34
N ARG A 41 -6.90 -12.44 -0.60
CA ARG A 41 -8.09 -12.17 -1.40
C ARG A 41 -8.94 -11.08 -0.76
N GLN A 42 -9.06 -11.10 0.57
CA GLN A 42 -9.83 -10.08 1.29
C GLN A 42 -9.19 -8.71 1.15
N ASP A 43 -7.87 -8.63 1.14
CA ASP A 43 -7.17 -7.37 0.92
C ASP A 43 -7.49 -6.81 -0.47
N ARG A 44 -7.47 -7.67 -1.48
CA ARG A 44 -7.82 -7.25 -2.84
C ARG A 44 -9.27 -6.81 -2.91
N HIS A 45 -10.16 -7.51 -2.22
CA HIS A 45 -11.57 -7.13 -2.17
C HIS A 45 -11.75 -5.76 -1.52
N PHE A 46 -11.05 -5.53 -0.42
CA PHE A 46 -11.09 -4.24 0.26
C PHE A 46 -10.57 -3.12 -0.65
N ALA A 47 -9.46 -3.36 -1.36
CA ALA A 47 -8.94 -2.38 -2.31
C ALA A 47 -9.97 -2.07 -3.40
N GLY A 48 -10.68 -3.09 -3.88
CA GLY A 48 -11.74 -2.89 -4.84
C GLY A 48 -12.87 -2.03 -4.31
N SER A 49 -13.22 -2.19 -3.02
CA SER A 49 -14.24 -1.35 -2.42
C SER A 49 -13.81 0.10 -2.30
N LEU A 50 -12.52 0.34 -2.07
CA LEU A 50 -11.98 1.70 -2.08
C LEU A 50 -12.11 2.34 -3.46
N TYR A 51 -11.86 1.55 -4.51
CA TYR A 51 -12.05 2.03 -5.87
C TYR A 51 -13.51 2.43 -6.11
N GLU A 52 -14.43 1.58 -5.66
CA GLU A 52 -15.86 1.84 -5.85
C GLU A 52 -16.33 3.07 -5.06
N GLN A 53 -15.71 3.33 -3.92
CA GLN A 53 -15.97 4.54 -3.13
C GLN A 53 -15.25 5.76 -3.70
N ARG A 54 -14.53 5.60 -4.80
CA ARG A 54 -13.81 6.68 -5.48
C ARG A 54 -12.74 7.33 -4.62
N VAL A 55 -12.10 6.54 -3.77
CA VAL A 55 -10.97 7.02 -2.98
C VAL A 55 -9.76 7.19 -3.90
N PRO A 56 -9.19 8.39 -4.02
CA PRO A 56 -8.03 8.57 -4.90
C PRO A 56 -6.82 7.80 -4.39
N LEU A 57 -5.99 7.28 -5.30
CA LEU A 57 -4.78 6.57 -4.90
C LEU A 57 -3.89 7.43 -4.00
N ARG A 58 -3.79 8.73 -4.29
CA ARG A 58 -2.98 9.61 -3.46
C ARG A 58 -3.43 9.62 -2.01
N ALA A 59 -4.74 9.50 -1.78
CA ALA A 59 -5.28 9.45 -0.42
C ALA A 59 -4.94 8.14 0.26
N VAL A 60 -5.00 7.03 -0.47
CA VAL A 60 -4.62 5.72 0.06
C VAL A 60 -3.13 5.73 0.43
N TYR A 61 -2.28 6.24 -0.45
CA TYR A 61 -0.84 6.29 -0.19
C TYR A 61 -0.52 7.22 0.98
N ALA A 62 -1.20 8.36 1.07
CA ALA A 62 -1.02 9.27 2.21
C ALA A 62 -1.41 8.57 3.52
N ALA A 63 -2.49 7.78 3.49
CA ALA A 63 -2.92 7.02 4.67
C ALA A 63 -1.89 5.96 5.06
N PHE A 64 -1.30 5.28 4.07
CA PHE A 64 -0.22 4.32 4.34
C PHE A 64 0.95 5.02 5.04
N VAL A 65 1.39 6.14 4.48
CA VAL A 65 2.52 6.91 5.04
C VAL A 65 2.18 7.35 6.46
N LEU A 66 1.00 7.91 6.65
CA LEU A 66 0.59 8.42 7.95
C LEU A 66 0.55 7.33 9.02
N ALA A 67 -0.10 6.21 8.71
CA ALA A 67 -0.24 5.12 9.67
C ALA A 67 1.10 4.47 9.99
N ILE A 68 1.93 4.23 8.97
CA ILE A 68 3.25 3.61 9.18
C ILE A 68 4.16 4.56 9.95
N ALA A 69 4.16 5.85 9.60
CA ALA A 69 4.98 6.82 10.31
C ALA A 69 4.62 6.88 11.80
N ARG A 70 3.33 6.87 12.09
CA ARG A 70 2.86 6.87 13.48
C ARG A 70 3.33 5.65 14.25
N ARG A 71 3.35 4.48 13.59
CA ARG A 71 3.82 3.25 14.22
C ARG A 71 5.33 3.28 14.44
N GLU A 72 6.07 3.66 13.40
CA GLU A 72 7.54 3.56 13.42
C GLU A 72 8.20 4.69 14.21
N LEU A 73 7.53 5.82 14.33
CA LEU A 73 8.06 6.96 15.06
C LEU A 73 7.62 6.99 16.53
N ARG A 74 6.99 5.92 17.01
CA ARG A 74 6.64 5.79 18.42
C ARG A 74 7.91 5.74 19.27
N SER A 75 7.77 6.17 20.52
CA SER A 75 8.86 6.07 21.47
C SER A 75 9.30 4.61 21.65
N ALA A 76 10.61 4.39 21.66
CA ALA A 76 11.16 3.06 21.87
C ALA A 76 10.83 2.50 23.26
N SER A 77 10.43 3.34 24.21
CA SER A 77 10.04 2.90 25.53
C SER A 77 8.65 2.29 25.59
N LEU A 78 7.86 2.46 24.53
CA LEU A 78 6.52 1.87 24.47
C LEU A 78 6.57 0.42 23.97
N PRO A 79 5.59 -0.41 24.36
CA PRO A 79 5.55 -1.78 23.89
C PRO A 79 5.46 -1.82 22.37
N ARG A 80 6.03 -2.89 21.79
CA ARG A 80 5.99 -3.09 20.35
C ARG A 80 4.56 -3.38 19.90
N LEU A 81 4.13 -2.73 18.80
CA LEU A 81 2.83 -2.99 18.24
C LEU A 81 2.82 -4.31 17.46
N PRO A 82 1.68 -5.01 17.45
CA PRO A 82 1.58 -6.22 16.64
C PRO A 82 1.70 -5.92 15.16
N ALA A 83 2.11 -6.93 14.38
CA ALA A 83 2.21 -6.78 12.94
C ALA A 83 0.85 -6.47 12.33
N ILE A 84 0.85 -5.72 11.24
CA ILE A 84 -0.36 -5.44 10.47
C ILE A 84 -0.69 -6.69 9.65
N ARG A 85 -1.91 -7.17 9.76
CA ARG A 85 -2.32 -8.41 9.09
C ARG A 85 -3.23 -8.21 7.90
N THR A 86 -3.93 -7.06 7.83
CA THR A 86 -4.90 -6.80 6.76
C THR A 86 -4.80 -5.38 6.28
N LEU A 87 -5.16 -5.19 5.02
CA LEU A 87 -5.23 -3.87 4.43
C LEU A 87 -6.29 -3.00 5.12
N ARG A 88 -7.34 -3.62 5.64
CA ARG A 88 -8.41 -2.92 6.35
C ARG A 88 -7.89 -2.15 7.57
N PHE A 89 -6.73 -2.54 8.10
CA PHE A 89 -6.07 -1.80 9.16
C PHE A 89 -5.95 -0.31 8.85
N PHE A 90 -5.82 0.03 7.58
CA PHE A 90 -5.60 1.42 7.17
C PHE A 90 -6.89 2.21 6.98
N GLN A 91 -8.06 1.60 7.21
CA GLN A 91 -9.34 2.28 6.98
C GLN A 91 -9.45 3.58 7.78
N ALA A 92 -9.08 3.56 9.05
CA ALA A 92 -9.17 4.76 9.89
C ALA A 92 -8.28 5.87 9.37
N ALA A 93 -7.06 5.52 8.91
CA ALA A 93 -6.14 6.51 8.36
C ALA A 93 -6.64 7.07 7.04
N ILE A 94 -7.25 6.22 6.20
CA ILE A 94 -7.85 6.67 4.94
C ILE A 94 -8.97 7.68 5.23
N ASP A 95 -9.84 7.34 6.18
CA ASP A 95 -10.94 8.24 6.56
C ASP A 95 -10.40 9.57 7.08
N GLU A 96 -9.34 9.51 7.86
CA GLU A 96 -8.71 10.72 8.40
C GLU A 96 -8.15 11.59 7.27
N VAL A 97 -7.44 10.99 6.32
CA VAL A 97 -6.87 11.72 5.18
C VAL A 97 -7.97 12.39 4.37
N LEU A 98 -9.06 11.67 4.12
CA LEU A 98 -10.16 12.20 3.32
C LEU A 98 -10.85 13.37 4.01
N LYS A 99 -10.93 13.35 5.33
CA LYS A 99 -11.57 14.44 6.10
C LYS A 99 -10.65 15.63 6.28
N ALA A 100 -9.38 15.37 6.58
CA ALA A 100 -8.47 16.41 7.03
C ALA A 100 -7.80 17.16 5.90
N GLN A 101 -7.83 16.65 4.67
CA GLN A 101 -7.13 17.26 3.53
C GLN A 101 -5.69 17.61 3.91
N LEU A 102 -4.92 16.58 4.30
CA LEU A 102 -3.56 16.80 4.79
C LEU A 102 -2.70 17.56 3.80
N ASP A 103 -1.84 18.43 4.35
CA ASP A 103 -0.85 19.16 3.57
C ASP A 103 0.07 18.16 2.85
N PRO A 104 0.19 18.24 1.52
CA PRO A 104 1.10 17.36 0.78
C PRO A 104 2.54 17.44 1.26
N ALA A 105 3.00 18.60 1.71
CA ALA A 105 4.35 18.74 2.24
C ALA A 105 4.55 17.91 3.51
N TYR A 106 3.54 17.85 4.37
CA TYR A 106 3.60 17.04 5.57
C TYR A 106 3.67 15.55 5.23
N VAL A 107 2.83 15.10 4.29
CA VAL A 107 2.84 13.71 3.85
C VAL A 107 4.19 13.37 3.24
N HIS A 108 4.75 14.27 2.43
CA HIS A 108 6.06 14.07 1.82
C HIS A 108 7.16 13.96 2.89
N TYR A 109 7.09 14.78 3.91
CA TYR A 109 8.03 14.73 5.04
C TYR A 109 7.96 13.35 5.71
N LEU A 110 6.76 12.87 6.01
CA LEU A 110 6.58 11.57 6.65
C LEU A 110 7.05 10.43 5.74
N ALA A 111 6.79 10.53 4.44
CA ALA A 111 7.23 9.54 3.48
C ALA A 111 8.76 9.40 3.50
N ALA A 112 9.47 10.52 3.59
CA ALA A 112 10.93 10.50 3.67
C ALA A 112 11.39 9.79 4.94
N LYS A 113 10.66 9.92 6.03
CA LYS A 113 11.01 9.27 7.29
C LYS A 113 10.88 7.75 7.22
N ILE A 114 9.91 7.23 6.47
CA ILE A 114 9.70 5.78 6.40
C ILE A 114 10.40 5.14 5.22
N THR A 115 10.92 5.92 4.28
CA THR A 115 11.61 5.38 3.09
C THR A 115 12.70 4.37 3.44
N PRO A 116 13.58 4.63 4.42
CA PRO A 116 14.61 3.63 4.78
C PRO A 116 14.00 2.32 5.27
N LEU A 117 12.85 2.37 5.95
CA LEU A 117 12.19 1.18 6.47
C LEU A 117 11.58 0.35 5.34
N VAL A 118 11.02 1.01 4.34
CA VAL A 118 10.50 0.33 3.15
C VAL A 118 11.65 -0.33 2.39
N ALA A 119 12.77 0.36 2.25
CA ALA A 119 13.95 -0.17 1.60
C ALA A 119 14.51 -1.39 2.33
N GLN A 120 14.50 -1.37 3.66
CA GLN A 120 14.96 -2.50 4.46
C GLN A 120 14.11 -3.75 4.23
N LYS A 121 12.82 -3.58 3.99
CA LYS A 121 11.93 -4.71 3.74
C LYS A 121 12.20 -5.36 2.39
N GLN A 122 12.46 -4.56 1.35
CA GLN A 122 12.67 -5.05 0.00
C GLN A 122 13.96 -5.85 -0.18
N PRO A 123 15.11 -5.41 0.38
CA PRO A 123 16.37 -6.09 0.14
C PRO A 123 16.40 -7.55 0.55
N ALA A 124 15.49 -8.01 1.39
CA ALA A 124 15.46 -9.42 1.78
C ALA A 124 15.42 -10.35 0.58
N LEU A 125 14.72 -9.96 -0.48
CA LEU A 125 14.60 -10.76 -1.68
C LEU A 125 15.87 -10.70 -2.53
N ARG A 126 16.48 -9.53 -2.63
CA ARG A 126 17.69 -9.34 -3.43
C ARG A 126 18.91 -9.90 -2.73
N THR A 127 18.96 -9.72 -1.42
CA THR A 127 20.08 -10.20 -0.61
C THR A 127 20.24 -11.70 -0.76
N GLY A 128 19.15 -12.44 -0.78
CA GLY A 128 19.21 -13.88 -0.97
C GLY A 128 19.90 -14.26 -2.27
N ARG A 129 19.60 -13.56 -3.35
CA ARG A 129 20.25 -13.84 -4.64
C ARG A 129 21.72 -13.46 -4.62
N ASP A 130 21.99 -12.28 -4.09
CA ASP A 130 23.36 -11.78 -4.05
C ASP A 130 24.24 -12.64 -3.17
N ASP A 131 23.73 -13.06 -2.04
CA ASP A 131 24.46 -13.94 -1.15
C ASP A 131 24.79 -15.25 -1.81
N THR A 132 23.86 -15.78 -2.57
CA THR A 132 24.10 -17.02 -3.32
C THR A 132 25.22 -16.83 -4.32
N SER A 133 25.23 -15.68 -5.01
CA SER A 133 26.30 -15.39 -5.95
C SER A 133 27.65 -15.28 -5.26
N ASP A 134 27.68 -14.60 -4.14
CA ASP A 134 28.92 -14.42 -3.39
C ASP A 134 29.44 -15.74 -2.88
N SER A 135 28.56 -16.60 -2.41
CA SER A 135 28.97 -17.92 -1.92
C SER A 135 29.62 -18.71 -3.02
N ARG A 136 29.17 -18.63 -4.24
CA ARG A 136 29.77 -19.34 -5.35
C ARG A 136 31.14 -18.82 -5.71
N VAL A 137 31.31 -17.51 -5.57
CA VAL A 137 32.57 -16.87 -5.89
C VAL A 137 33.67 -17.27 -4.90
N SER A 138 33.30 -17.39 -3.65
CA SER A 138 34.27 -17.76 -2.63
C SER A 138 34.52 -19.25 -2.61
#